data_41e24e67d2b09fbc4f39f57031e879c2
#
_entry.id   41e24e67d2b09fbc4f39f57031e879c2
#
_cell.length_a   1.000
_cell.length_b   1.000
_cell.length_c   1.000
_cell.angle_alpha   90.00
_cell.angle_beta   90.00
_cell.angle_gamma   90.00
#
_symmetry.space_group_name_H-M   'P 1'
#
loop_
_entity.id
_entity.type
_entity.pdbx_description
1 polymer ?
#
loop_
_entity_poly.entity_id
_entity_poly.type
_entity_poly.pdbx_seq_one_letter_code
_entity_poly.pdbx_strand_id
1 'polypeptide(L)'
;MAFDAMLQRQIMGRFATGVTVITTRFGDEVSGMTANAVISLSLDPPLVAVCVDRGASMHAYLSQGGCFAINILRLDDEDISKRFAKPGPKDFSDLRVEEGQTGAPILSDALAWLDCRLVQTVETGDHDLFLGEPLAGATGEGAPLLYYGGRYDRLVSGTVREDRA
;
A
#
# COMPACT_ATOMS: atom_id res chain seq x y z
N MET A 1 -22.64 21.30 -13.00
CA MET A 1 -21.23 21.70 -12.85
C MET A 1 -20.46 20.52 -12.26
N ALA A 2 -19.30 20.16 -12.84
CA ALA A 2 -18.43 19.13 -12.26
C ALA A 2 -17.81 19.69 -10.96
N PHE A 3 -17.61 18.80 -9.97
CA PHE A 3 -16.92 19.16 -8.72
C PHE A 3 -15.45 19.49 -9.02
N ASP A 4 -14.88 20.48 -8.32
CA ASP A 4 -13.50 20.91 -8.53
C ASP A 4 -12.51 19.88 -7.98
N ALA A 5 -11.70 19.29 -8.85
CA ALA A 5 -10.69 18.29 -8.49
C ALA A 5 -9.59 18.86 -7.57
N MET A 6 -9.26 20.15 -7.67
CA MET A 6 -8.30 20.80 -6.77
C MET A 6 -8.86 20.89 -5.35
N LEU A 7 -10.13 21.27 -5.21
CA LEU A 7 -10.82 21.30 -3.93
C LEU A 7 -10.93 19.90 -3.33
N GLN A 8 -11.25 18.89 -4.14
CA GLN A 8 -11.26 17.49 -3.69
C GLN A 8 -9.91 17.07 -3.09
N ARG A 9 -8.80 17.35 -3.78
CA ARG A 9 -7.45 17.04 -3.28
C ARG A 9 -7.12 17.78 -1.98
N GLN A 10 -7.53 19.05 -1.86
CA GLN A 10 -7.33 19.82 -0.63
C GLN A 10 -8.10 19.23 0.55
N ILE A 11 -9.34 18.83 0.32
CA ILE A 11 -10.20 18.20 1.35
C ILE A 11 -9.61 16.85 1.76
N MET A 12 -9.31 15.97 0.78
CA MET A 12 -8.76 14.63 1.04
C MET A 12 -7.36 14.69 1.66
N GLY A 13 -6.58 15.74 1.38
CA GLY A 13 -5.30 15.99 2.06
C GLY A 13 -5.42 16.23 3.57
N ARG A 14 -6.63 16.52 4.08
CA ARG A 14 -6.90 16.62 5.53
C ARG A 14 -7.18 15.27 6.20
N PHE A 15 -7.30 14.22 5.41
CA PHE A 15 -7.44 12.87 5.91
C PHE A 15 -6.05 12.25 6.07
N ALA A 16 -5.55 12.18 7.31
CA ALA A 16 -4.25 11.57 7.61
C ALA A 16 -4.33 10.06 7.36
N THR A 17 -3.32 9.52 6.68
CA THR A 17 -3.22 8.10 6.38
C THR A 17 -1.89 7.52 6.82
N GLY A 18 -1.81 6.19 6.97
CA GLY A 18 -0.56 5.48 6.90
C GLY A 18 0.02 5.51 5.48
N VAL A 19 1.25 5.05 5.35
CA VAL A 19 1.94 4.89 4.07
C VAL A 19 2.28 3.43 3.87
N THR A 20 2.02 2.92 2.67
CA THR A 20 2.31 1.53 2.31
C THR A 20 3.14 1.46 1.03
N VAL A 21 3.85 0.36 0.85
CA VAL A 21 4.36 -0.08 -0.45
C VAL A 21 3.56 -1.30 -0.87
N ILE A 22 2.87 -1.19 -2.00
CA ILE A 22 2.21 -2.32 -2.65
C ILE A 22 3.23 -2.99 -3.55
N THR A 23 3.40 -4.28 -3.40
CA THR A 23 4.33 -5.08 -4.20
C THR A 23 3.58 -6.19 -4.91
N THR A 24 4.06 -6.61 -6.08
CA THR A 24 3.48 -7.71 -6.85
C THR A 24 4.55 -8.41 -7.68
N ARG A 25 4.19 -9.57 -8.18
CA ARG A 25 5.00 -10.35 -9.13
C ARG A 25 4.15 -10.72 -10.34
N PHE A 26 4.76 -10.62 -11.52
CA PHE A 26 4.23 -11.17 -12.75
C PHE A 26 5.35 -11.91 -13.51
N GLY A 27 5.26 -13.23 -13.61
CA GLY A 27 6.38 -14.06 -14.08
C GLY A 27 7.61 -13.90 -13.18
N ASP A 28 8.75 -13.61 -13.79
CA ASP A 28 10.01 -13.36 -13.07
C ASP A 28 10.19 -11.89 -12.65
N GLU A 29 9.29 -11.01 -13.07
CA GLU A 29 9.38 -9.59 -12.77
C GLU A 29 8.66 -9.24 -11.49
N VAL A 30 9.30 -8.42 -10.65
CA VAL A 30 8.73 -7.84 -9.44
C VAL A 30 8.56 -6.34 -9.62
N SER A 31 7.49 -5.81 -9.06
CA SER A 31 7.22 -4.37 -9.08
C SER A 31 6.64 -3.91 -7.76
N GLY A 32 6.61 -2.58 -7.56
CA GLY A 32 6.02 -1.99 -6.38
C GLY A 32 5.70 -0.52 -6.58
N MET A 33 4.78 -0.02 -5.75
CA MET A 33 4.42 1.39 -5.70
C MET A 33 4.06 1.82 -4.30
N THR A 34 4.36 3.06 -3.97
CA THR A 34 3.85 3.68 -2.75
C THR A 34 2.38 4.02 -2.91
N ALA A 35 1.58 3.65 -1.93
CA ALA A 35 0.16 3.95 -1.88
C ALA A 35 -0.27 4.27 -0.45
N ASN A 36 -1.25 5.15 -0.32
CA ASN A 36 -1.98 5.41 0.92
C ASN A 36 -3.49 5.15 0.77
N ALA A 37 -3.94 4.84 -0.43
CA ALA A 37 -5.33 4.49 -0.73
C ALA A 37 -5.55 2.98 -0.55
N VAL A 38 -5.51 2.53 0.71
CA VAL A 38 -5.69 1.15 1.15
C VAL A 38 -6.88 1.06 2.09
N ILE A 39 -7.69 0.03 1.94
CA ILE A 39 -8.94 -0.17 2.69
C ILE A 39 -8.95 -1.56 3.31
N SER A 40 -9.20 -1.65 4.62
CA SER A 40 -9.68 -2.89 5.26
C SER A 40 -11.16 -3.02 4.96
N LEU A 41 -11.51 -3.83 3.94
CA LEU A 41 -12.82 -3.80 3.32
C LEU A 41 -13.84 -4.69 4.05
N SER A 42 -13.44 -5.91 4.43
CA SER A 42 -14.30 -6.90 5.09
C SER A 42 -13.47 -7.83 5.98
N LEU A 43 -14.08 -8.34 7.03
CA LEU A 43 -13.48 -9.36 7.89
C LEU A 43 -14.12 -10.75 7.69
N ASP A 44 -15.31 -10.81 7.12
CA ASP A 44 -16.00 -12.05 6.78
C ASP A 44 -16.80 -11.89 5.46
N PRO A 45 -16.31 -12.44 4.34
CA PRO A 45 -14.96 -12.97 4.16
C PRO A 45 -13.88 -11.87 4.30
N PRO A 46 -12.63 -12.22 4.64
CA PRO A 46 -11.57 -11.23 4.80
C PRO A 46 -11.20 -10.64 3.43
N LEU A 47 -11.29 -9.32 3.31
CA LEU A 47 -10.97 -8.58 2.08
C LEU A 47 -10.28 -7.26 2.40
N VAL A 48 -9.32 -6.93 1.57
CA VAL A 48 -8.68 -5.60 1.52
C VAL A 48 -8.77 -5.04 0.11
N ALA A 49 -8.64 -3.73 -0.02
CA ALA A 49 -8.60 -3.08 -1.34
C ALA A 49 -7.46 -2.08 -1.44
N VAL A 50 -6.90 -1.97 -2.64
CA VAL A 50 -5.92 -0.96 -3.02
C VAL A 50 -6.44 -0.21 -4.25
N CYS A 51 -6.41 1.13 -4.19
CA CYS A 51 -6.81 1.98 -5.31
C CYS A 51 -5.56 2.35 -6.13
N VAL A 52 -5.58 2.10 -7.44
CA VAL A 52 -4.42 2.29 -8.33
C VAL A 52 -4.83 3.05 -9.58
N ASP A 53 -4.10 4.12 -9.89
CA ASP A 53 -4.25 4.90 -11.12
C ASP A 53 -4.02 4.00 -12.35
N ARG A 54 -4.94 4.06 -13.31
CA ARG A 54 -4.86 3.28 -14.57
C ARG A 54 -3.63 3.61 -15.42
N GLY A 55 -3.06 4.81 -15.27
CA GLY A 55 -1.83 5.24 -15.93
C GLY A 55 -0.55 4.78 -15.21
N ALA A 56 -0.64 4.24 -13.99
CA ALA A 56 0.51 3.76 -13.26
C ALA A 56 1.01 2.42 -13.85
N SER A 57 2.33 2.26 -13.98
CA SER A 57 2.93 0.99 -14.45
C SER A 57 2.50 -0.21 -13.60
N MET A 58 2.30 0.00 -12.31
CA MET A 58 1.86 -1.01 -11.35
C MET A 58 0.49 -1.60 -11.69
N HIS A 59 -0.40 -0.84 -12.36
CA HIS A 59 -1.74 -1.31 -12.74
C HIS A 59 -1.66 -2.57 -13.63
N ALA A 60 -0.80 -2.57 -14.65
CA ALA A 60 -0.61 -3.71 -15.53
C ALA A 60 -0.05 -4.94 -14.78
N TYR A 61 0.92 -4.73 -13.89
CA TYR A 61 1.49 -5.80 -13.06
C TYR A 61 0.44 -6.44 -12.14
N LEU A 62 -0.38 -5.65 -11.47
CA LEU A 62 -1.46 -6.14 -10.60
C LEU A 62 -2.50 -6.93 -11.39
N SER A 63 -2.92 -6.38 -12.54
CA SER A 63 -3.95 -7.03 -13.39
C SER A 63 -3.51 -8.38 -13.94
N GLN A 64 -2.21 -8.58 -14.16
CA GLN A 64 -1.65 -9.80 -14.74
C GLN A 64 -1.06 -10.75 -13.70
N GLY A 65 -0.56 -10.21 -12.58
CA GLY A 65 0.11 -10.99 -11.53
C GLY A 65 -0.84 -11.82 -10.66
N GLY A 66 -2.07 -11.38 -10.49
CA GLY A 66 -3.07 -12.10 -9.69
C GLY A 66 -2.81 -12.10 -8.18
N CYS A 67 -1.82 -11.36 -7.72
CA CYS A 67 -1.45 -11.25 -6.31
C CYS A 67 -0.85 -9.88 -5.99
N PHE A 68 -0.83 -9.53 -4.72
CA PHE A 68 -0.10 -8.37 -4.22
C PHE A 68 0.17 -8.48 -2.71
N ALA A 69 1.21 -7.79 -2.25
CA ALA A 69 1.40 -7.58 -0.84
C ALA A 69 1.22 -6.10 -0.49
N ILE A 70 0.68 -5.86 0.70
CA ILE A 70 0.57 -4.55 1.32
C ILE A 70 1.64 -4.49 2.42
N ASN A 71 2.66 -3.67 2.26
CA ASN A 71 3.72 -3.48 3.24
C ASN A 71 3.53 -2.12 3.91
N ILE A 72 3.13 -2.09 5.18
CA ILE A 72 2.91 -0.86 5.95
C ILE A 72 4.26 -0.37 6.44
N LEU A 73 4.62 0.87 6.11
CA LEU A 73 5.94 1.43 6.38
C LEU A 73 6.09 1.93 7.82
N ARG A 74 7.31 1.79 8.34
CA ARG A 74 7.75 2.36 9.61
C ARG A 74 8.04 3.85 9.45
N LEU A 75 8.07 4.55 10.56
CA LEU A 75 8.40 5.98 10.63
C LEU A 75 9.69 6.33 9.88
N ASP A 76 10.71 5.48 9.95
CA ASP A 76 12.03 5.74 9.37
C ASP A 76 12.14 5.30 7.89
N ASP A 77 11.05 4.80 7.28
CA ASP A 77 11.02 4.28 5.90
C ASP A 77 10.65 5.34 4.85
N GLU A 78 10.80 6.63 5.16
CA GLU A 78 10.45 7.71 4.22
C GLU A 78 11.19 7.59 2.89
N ASP A 79 12.47 7.18 2.91
CA ASP A 79 13.26 6.99 1.69
C ASP A 79 12.77 5.81 0.85
N ILE A 80 12.30 4.73 1.48
CA ILE A 80 11.64 3.61 0.81
C ILE A 80 10.36 4.12 0.14
N SER A 81 9.52 4.85 0.87
CA SER A 81 8.32 5.45 0.31
C SER A 81 8.61 6.32 -0.91
N LYS A 82 9.59 7.22 -0.83
CA LYS A 82 9.99 8.09 -1.95
C LYS A 82 10.51 7.31 -3.15
N ARG A 83 11.25 6.22 -2.92
CA ARG A 83 11.76 5.33 -3.97
C ARG A 83 10.61 4.69 -4.75
N PHE A 84 9.64 4.10 -4.06
CA PHE A 84 8.52 3.42 -4.67
C PHE A 84 7.44 4.39 -5.23
N ALA A 85 7.47 5.66 -4.86
CA ALA A 85 6.61 6.70 -5.44
C ALA A 85 7.09 7.18 -6.83
N LYS A 86 8.37 7.00 -7.17
CA LYS A 86 8.91 7.42 -8.47
C LYS A 86 8.42 6.49 -9.58
N PRO A 87 8.14 6.99 -10.80
CA PRO A 87 7.84 6.12 -11.94
C PRO A 87 9.06 5.28 -12.37
N GLY A 88 8.81 4.19 -13.08
CA GLY A 88 9.83 3.30 -13.64
C GLY A 88 10.19 2.09 -12.76
N PRO A 89 11.22 1.33 -13.17
CA PRO A 89 11.67 0.12 -12.47
C PRO A 89 12.03 0.40 -11.01
N LYS A 90 11.78 -0.59 -10.15
CA LYS A 90 12.04 -0.47 -8.71
C LYS A 90 13.29 -1.24 -8.32
N ASP A 91 14.12 -0.62 -7.51
CA ASP A 91 15.29 -1.23 -6.92
C ASP A 91 14.94 -1.81 -5.54
N PHE A 92 15.09 -3.12 -5.42
CA PHE A 92 14.89 -3.89 -4.18
C PHE A 92 16.21 -4.36 -3.57
N SER A 93 17.37 -4.07 -4.20
CA SER A 93 18.67 -4.72 -3.92
C SER A 93 19.19 -4.52 -2.49
N ASP A 94 18.85 -3.40 -1.85
CA ASP A 94 19.23 -3.07 -0.46
C ASP A 94 18.12 -3.37 0.55
N LEU A 95 16.99 -3.94 0.10
CA LEU A 95 15.87 -4.29 0.96
C LEU A 95 15.91 -5.77 1.32
N ARG A 96 15.51 -6.08 2.55
CA ARG A 96 15.24 -7.45 2.95
C ARG A 96 13.87 -7.85 2.42
N VAL A 97 13.88 -8.72 1.41
CA VAL A 97 12.66 -9.16 0.74
C VAL A 97 12.50 -10.66 0.90
N GLU A 98 11.32 -11.08 1.31
CA GLU A 98 10.90 -12.49 1.36
C GLU A 98 9.79 -12.70 0.32
N GLU A 99 9.64 -13.93 -0.15
CA GLU A 99 8.56 -14.29 -1.05
C GLU A 99 7.34 -14.71 -0.22
N GLY A 100 6.19 -14.05 -0.46
CA GLY A 100 4.92 -14.42 0.15
C GLY A 100 4.37 -15.75 -0.37
N GLN A 101 3.31 -16.25 0.24
CA GLN A 101 2.61 -17.46 -0.24
C GLN A 101 2.07 -17.31 -1.65
N THR A 102 1.73 -16.06 -2.05
CA THR A 102 1.25 -15.75 -3.39
C THR A 102 2.39 -15.54 -4.40
N GLY A 103 3.63 -15.44 -3.94
CA GLY A 103 4.79 -15.04 -4.73
C GLY A 103 5.03 -13.52 -4.75
N ALA A 104 4.14 -12.72 -4.15
CA ALA A 104 4.37 -11.28 -4.03
C ALA A 104 5.55 -10.99 -3.08
N PRO A 105 6.41 -10.01 -3.40
CA PRO A 105 7.52 -9.62 -2.51
C PRO A 105 7.01 -9.01 -1.21
N ILE A 106 7.49 -9.51 -0.07
CA ILE A 106 7.23 -8.95 1.26
C ILE A 106 8.47 -8.18 1.71
N LEU A 107 8.31 -6.94 2.11
CA LEU A 107 9.38 -6.17 2.76
C LEU A 107 9.48 -6.63 4.23
N SER A 108 10.50 -7.44 4.54
CA SER A 108 10.61 -8.11 5.86
C SER A 108 10.75 -7.14 7.03
N ASP A 109 11.26 -5.92 6.77
CA ASP A 109 11.43 -4.87 7.78
C ASP A 109 10.23 -3.93 7.90
N ALA A 110 9.14 -4.14 7.14
CA ALA A 110 7.92 -3.36 7.26
C ALA A 110 7.31 -3.45 8.66
N LEU A 111 6.54 -2.42 9.06
CA LEU A 111 5.83 -2.42 10.36
C LEU A 111 4.82 -3.55 10.44
N ALA A 112 4.12 -3.79 9.34
CA ALA A 112 3.20 -4.91 9.17
C ALA A 112 3.05 -5.19 7.68
N TRP A 113 2.58 -6.40 7.35
CA TRP A 113 2.31 -6.74 5.97
C TRP A 113 1.14 -7.73 5.83
N LEU A 114 0.51 -7.69 4.67
CA LEU A 114 -0.48 -8.67 4.21
C LEU A 114 -0.07 -9.18 2.84
N ASP A 115 -0.12 -10.51 2.65
CA ASP A 115 0.06 -11.18 1.37
C ASP A 115 -1.31 -11.61 0.86
N CYS A 116 -1.70 -11.12 -0.33
CA CYS A 116 -3.06 -11.19 -0.83
C CYS A 116 -3.14 -11.81 -2.22
N ARG A 117 -4.08 -12.71 -2.40
CA ARG A 117 -4.55 -13.13 -3.70
C ARG A 117 -5.54 -12.10 -4.26
N LEU A 118 -5.34 -11.65 -5.50
CA LEU A 118 -6.30 -10.80 -6.18
C LEU A 118 -7.58 -11.58 -6.46
N VAL A 119 -8.73 -11.08 -6.03
CA VAL A 119 -10.02 -11.74 -6.23
C VAL A 119 -10.94 -10.97 -7.16
N GLN A 120 -10.78 -9.65 -7.26
CA GLN A 120 -11.61 -8.82 -8.12
C GLN A 120 -10.91 -7.51 -8.44
N THR A 121 -11.12 -6.99 -9.64
CA THR A 121 -10.82 -5.61 -10.01
C THR A 121 -12.13 -4.89 -10.28
N VAL A 122 -12.33 -3.74 -9.64
CA VAL A 122 -13.49 -2.88 -9.83
C VAL A 122 -13.07 -1.62 -10.56
N GLU A 123 -13.60 -1.42 -11.74
CA GLU A 123 -13.33 -0.22 -12.54
C GLU A 123 -14.00 1.01 -11.92
N THR A 124 -13.23 2.07 -11.71
CA THR A 124 -13.73 3.34 -11.19
C THR A 124 -12.99 4.50 -11.87
N GLY A 125 -13.68 5.51 -12.34
CA GLY A 125 -13.09 6.75 -12.84
C GLY A 125 -11.74 6.60 -13.56
N ASP A 126 -10.70 7.28 -13.07
CA ASP A 126 -9.31 7.22 -13.52
C ASP A 126 -8.43 6.22 -12.74
N HIS A 127 -9.02 5.54 -11.76
CA HIS A 127 -8.37 4.49 -10.94
C HIS A 127 -9.20 3.22 -10.98
N ASP A 128 -8.58 2.09 -10.62
CA ASP A 128 -9.27 0.83 -10.34
C ASP A 128 -9.01 0.39 -8.89
N LEU A 129 -10.01 -0.29 -8.30
CA LEU A 129 -9.87 -0.95 -7.00
C LEU A 129 -9.49 -2.41 -7.23
N PHE A 130 -8.35 -2.81 -6.70
CA PHE A 130 -7.89 -4.19 -6.66
C PHE A 130 -8.25 -4.79 -5.31
N LEU A 131 -9.18 -5.73 -5.30
CA LEU A 131 -9.64 -6.41 -4.11
C LEU A 131 -8.82 -7.69 -3.90
N GLY A 132 -8.23 -7.81 -2.72
CA GLY A 132 -7.41 -8.95 -2.33
C GLY A 132 -7.99 -9.70 -1.15
N GLU A 133 -7.89 -11.01 -1.21
CA GLU A 133 -8.11 -11.90 -0.07
C GLU A 133 -6.77 -12.12 0.63
N PRO A 134 -6.60 -11.69 1.90
CA PRO A 134 -5.39 -11.96 2.66
C PRO A 134 -5.22 -13.47 2.91
N LEU A 135 -4.04 -14.00 2.57
CA LEU A 135 -3.67 -15.40 2.82
C LEU A 135 -2.66 -15.53 3.96
N ALA A 136 -1.84 -14.50 4.16
CA ALA A 136 -0.84 -14.44 5.23
C ALA A 136 -0.62 -12.98 5.64
N GLY A 137 -0.05 -12.80 6.83
CA GLY A 137 0.30 -11.47 7.32
C GLY A 137 1.05 -11.55 8.64
N ALA A 138 1.73 -10.46 8.95
CA ALA A 138 2.38 -10.27 10.24
C ALA A 138 2.36 -8.80 10.63
N THR A 139 2.47 -8.56 11.93
CA THR A 139 2.62 -7.23 12.51
C THR A 139 3.84 -7.18 13.40
N GLY A 140 4.55 -6.04 13.38
CA GLY A 140 5.66 -5.75 14.26
C GLY A 140 5.36 -4.57 15.18
N GLU A 141 6.31 -4.25 16.03
CA GLU A 141 6.25 -3.09 16.92
C GLU A 141 6.91 -1.88 16.29
N GLY A 142 6.48 -0.68 16.66
CA GLY A 142 7.06 0.59 16.20
C GLY A 142 6.02 1.61 15.79
N ALA A 143 6.49 2.79 15.38
CA ALA A 143 5.63 3.86 14.91
C ALA A 143 5.45 3.78 13.38
N PRO A 144 4.25 4.07 12.86
CA PRO A 144 4.00 4.11 11.42
C PRO A 144 4.51 5.40 10.80
N LEU A 145 4.86 5.33 9.50
CA LEU A 145 5.01 6.51 8.67
C LEU A 145 3.63 7.05 8.31
N LEU A 146 3.41 8.34 8.49
CA LEU A 146 2.15 9.00 8.15
C LEU A 146 2.30 9.92 6.94
N TYR A 147 1.17 10.18 6.28
CA TYR A 147 1.05 11.17 5.23
C TYR A 147 -0.15 12.09 5.50
N TYR A 148 0.11 13.39 5.59
CA TYR A 148 -0.89 14.39 5.88
C TYR A 148 -0.57 15.72 5.20
N GLY A 149 -1.57 16.34 4.58
CA GLY A 149 -1.40 17.66 3.97
C GLY A 149 -0.34 17.73 2.87
N GLY A 150 -0.11 16.62 2.15
CA GLY A 150 0.89 16.55 1.08
C GLY A 150 2.32 16.30 1.53
N ARG A 151 2.55 15.90 2.79
CA ARG A 151 3.88 15.64 3.35
C ARG A 151 3.87 14.44 4.30
N TYR A 152 5.06 13.87 4.51
CA TYR A 152 5.24 12.85 5.56
C TYR A 152 5.16 13.48 6.94
N ASP A 153 4.64 12.71 7.89
CA ASP A 153 4.44 13.15 9.26
C ASP A 153 4.60 11.95 10.22
N ARG A 154 4.47 12.19 11.51
CA ARG A 154 4.61 11.20 12.58
C ARG A 154 3.55 11.42 13.66
N LEU A 155 3.28 10.37 14.43
CA LEU A 155 2.46 10.50 15.64
C LEU A 155 3.21 11.34 16.69
N VAL A 156 2.50 12.27 17.31
CA VAL A 156 3.05 13.01 18.45
C VAL A 156 3.06 12.08 19.68
N SER A 157 4.18 12.00 20.38
CA SER A 157 4.34 11.18 21.58
C SER A 157 3.26 11.49 22.60
N GLY A 158 2.58 10.47 23.12
CA GLY A 158 1.44 10.56 24.04
C GLY A 158 0.09 10.17 23.42
N THR A 159 0.02 9.94 22.12
CA THR A 159 -1.23 9.57 21.41
C THR A 159 -1.36 8.06 21.17
N VAL A 160 -0.28 7.28 21.33
CA VAL A 160 -0.35 5.81 21.27
C VAL A 160 -0.87 5.34 22.63
N ARG A 161 -2.16 5.05 22.72
CA ARG A 161 -2.68 4.27 23.84
C ARG A 161 -2.18 2.84 23.64
N GLU A 162 -1.27 2.42 24.51
CA GLU A 162 -1.11 1.00 24.80
C GLU A 162 -2.46 0.57 25.37
N ASP A 163 -3.18 -0.26 24.64
CA ASP A 163 -4.31 -1.09 25.06
C ASP A 163 -5.37 -1.16 23.97
N ARG A 164 -5.55 -2.33 23.40
CA ARG A 164 -6.56 -3.31 23.78
C ARG A 164 -6.43 -4.53 22.88
N ALA A 165 -6.00 -5.60 23.50
CA ALA A 165 -6.26 -6.95 23.03
C ALA A 165 -7.78 -7.21 22.95
#